data_4ea1742ed8a4361dbcc7c6c5356b808f
#
_entry.id   4ea1742ed8a4361dbcc7c6c5356b808f
#
_cell.length_a   1.000
_cell.length_b   1.000
_cell.length_c   1.000
_cell.angle_alpha   90.00
_cell.angle_beta   90.00
_cell.angle_gamma   90.00
#
_symmetry.space_group_name_H-M   'P 1'
#
loop_
_entity.id
_entity.type
_entity.pdbx_description
1 polymer ?
#
loop_
_entity_poly.entity_id
_entity_poly.type
_entity_poly.pdbx_seq_one_letter_code
_entity_poly.pdbx_strand_id
1 'polypeptide(L)'
;MIFKRTFHPIGQGAFLTEQFYDDNQDTLLYNVVYDCGSKSSGIQKQMERCIRNTLHDKKKIDVLYLSHFDDDHVNYVMYLKLQGHIDGTRIFIPMLEAEEWLEIEPYYNNYHLILSLNEQRVGGTKVIRVRFDEDEKRNPNDRQEETIEEITDDEISSGTILKPNIPTVGPIWRYTPFNIRFNSLINDFKAQLSQNGLDYGQLIIRKYVLQHMGELKKIYQGLGKKPTGGTAINLNSLLVMSYPVDPDQCKVYGNRTTCSMYFYEWFRWNERITKYFLTMNNLYAGSCLYTGDTSANDTVVWSKIESVISQCLKQNSRLTLMQVPHHGSKHSYDAKLIDSDRYYAGFTNYDPYYRQRIFEDNLPMKFAMKKKPLILVTRDCGSQFEEYWKLA
;
A
#
# COMPACT_ATOMS: atom_id res chain seq x y z
N MET A 1 3.65 -5.48 -24.63
CA MET A 1 3.07 -6.00 -23.38
C MET A 1 2.08 -4.98 -22.81
N ILE A 2 1.04 -5.45 -22.11
CA ILE A 2 0.05 -4.57 -21.46
C ILE A 2 0.20 -4.69 -19.95
N PHE A 3 0.37 -3.57 -19.28
CA PHE A 3 0.26 -3.44 -17.84
C PHE A 3 -1.13 -2.93 -17.47
N LYS A 4 -1.77 -3.59 -16.52
CA LYS A 4 -3.09 -3.21 -15.99
C LYS A 4 -3.00 -3.01 -14.48
N ARG A 5 -3.44 -1.86 -13.98
CA ARG A 5 -3.63 -1.61 -12.55
C ARG A 5 -5.11 -1.46 -12.24
N THR A 6 -5.59 -2.13 -11.19
CA THR A 6 -6.99 -2.10 -10.78
C THR A 6 -7.11 -1.74 -9.30
N PHE A 7 -7.96 -0.75 -9.02
CA PHE A 7 -8.43 -0.41 -7.69
C PHE A 7 -9.82 -1.01 -7.50
N HIS A 8 -9.89 -2.03 -6.64
CA HIS A 8 -11.12 -2.80 -6.49
C HIS A 8 -12.14 -2.12 -5.59
N PRO A 9 -13.45 -2.21 -5.92
CA PRO A 9 -14.53 -1.53 -5.21
C PRO A 9 -14.93 -2.30 -3.95
N ILE A 10 -14.12 -2.21 -2.91
CA ILE A 10 -14.28 -2.97 -1.67
C ILE A 10 -14.66 -2.11 -0.45
N GLY A 11 -14.87 -0.81 -0.65
CA GLY A 11 -15.21 0.13 0.42
C GLY A 11 -14.05 0.41 1.37
N GLN A 12 -14.29 0.29 2.68
CA GLN A 12 -13.28 0.51 3.72
C GLN A 12 -12.29 -0.65 3.74
N GLY A 13 -11.09 -0.41 3.23
CA GLY A 13 -10.02 -1.40 3.14
C GLY A 13 -9.16 -1.21 1.89
N ALA A 14 -8.29 -2.17 1.62
CA ALA A 14 -7.43 -2.15 0.44
C ALA A 14 -7.38 -3.51 -0.26
N PHE A 15 -7.61 -3.48 -1.57
CA PHE A 15 -7.35 -4.57 -2.50
C PHE A 15 -7.02 -3.94 -3.84
N LEU A 16 -5.74 -3.94 -4.17
CA LEU A 16 -5.19 -3.29 -5.37
C LEU A 16 -4.38 -4.34 -6.13
N THR A 17 -4.49 -4.35 -7.45
CA THR A 17 -3.78 -5.33 -8.27
C THR A 17 -3.06 -4.70 -9.44
N GLU A 18 -1.87 -5.21 -9.75
CA GLU A 18 -1.09 -4.88 -10.93
C GLU A 18 -0.80 -6.17 -11.71
N GLN A 19 -1.19 -6.20 -12.96
CA GLN A 19 -1.15 -7.37 -13.80
C GLN A 19 -0.44 -7.05 -15.11
N PHE A 20 0.49 -7.93 -15.49
CA PHE A 20 1.21 -7.84 -16.75
C PHE A 20 0.69 -8.92 -17.71
N TYR A 21 0.27 -8.51 -18.88
CA TYR A 21 -0.26 -9.36 -19.91
C TYR A 21 0.60 -9.32 -21.16
N ASP A 22 0.52 -10.37 -21.96
CA ASP A 22 1.05 -10.34 -23.32
C ASP A 22 0.36 -9.23 -24.16
N ASP A 23 0.86 -9.01 -25.39
CA ASP A 23 0.32 -7.95 -26.26
C ASP A 23 -1.15 -8.16 -26.65
N ASN A 24 -1.62 -9.39 -26.65
CA ASN A 24 -3.00 -9.77 -26.99
C ASN A 24 -3.95 -9.67 -25.79
N GLN A 25 -3.43 -9.49 -24.59
CA GLN A 25 -4.16 -9.51 -23.31
C GLN A 25 -4.77 -10.88 -22.96
N ASP A 26 -4.32 -11.95 -23.59
CA ASP A 26 -4.86 -13.29 -23.38
C ASP A 26 -4.11 -14.03 -22.26
N THR A 27 -2.81 -13.78 -22.11
CA THR A 27 -1.96 -14.46 -21.14
C THR A 27 -1.51 -13.51 -20.03
N LEU A 28 -1.89 -13.82 -18.79
CA LEU A 28 -1.33 -13.16 -17.60
C LEU A 28 0.08 -13.68 -17.38
N LEU A 29 1.07 -12.79 -17.44
CA LEU A 29 2.48 -13.09 -17.30
C LEU A 29 2.96 -12.92 -15.85
N TYR A 30 2.43 -11.92 -15.13
CA TYR A 30 2.83 -11.60 -13.76
C TYR A 30 1.70 -10.88 -13.01
N ASN A 31 1.57 -11.14 -11.72
CA ASN A 31 0.46 -10.66 -10.92
C ASN A 31 0.92 -10.19 -9.53
N VAL A 32 0.74 -8.91 -9.26
CA VAL A 32 1.11 -8.27 -8.00
C VAL A 32 -0.14 -7.76 -7.29
N VAL A 33 -0.21 -7.98 -6.00
CA VAL A 33 -1.30 -7.52 -5.13
C VAL A 33 -0.72 -6.63 -4.04
N TYR A 34 -1.40 -5.55 -3.74
CA TYR A 34 -1.14 -4.71 -2.58
C TYR A 34 -2.36 -4.72 -1.68
N ASP A 35 -2.20 -5.27 -0.47
CA ASP A 35 -3.23 -5.55 0.53
C ASP A 35 -4.36 -6.46 0.03
N CYS A 36 -5.09 -7.08 0.95
CA CYS A 36 -6.27 -7.86 0.64
C CYS A 36 -7.21 -7.91 1.85
N GLY A 37 -7.97 -6.83 2.06
CA GLY A 37 -8.86 -6.73 3.19
C GLY A 37 -9.96 -5.68 3.04
N SER A 38 -11.03 -5.84 3.84
CA SER A 38 -12.11 -4.86 3.96
C SER A 38 -12.90 -5.05 5.26
N LYS A 39 -13.26 -3.93 5.90
CA LYS A 39 -14.18 -3.87 7.06
C LYS A 39 -15.59 -3.36 6.71
N SER A 40 -15.89 -3.14 5.44
CA SER A 40 -17.23 -2.72 5.02
C SER A 40 -18.29 -3.78 5.34
N SER A 41 -19.41 -3.37 5.90
CA SER A 41 -20.50 -4.29 6.26
C SER A 41 -21.09 -4.97 5.01
N GLY A 42 -21.24 -6.30 5.06
CA GLY A 42 -21.85 -7.07 3.96
C GLY A 42 -20.98 -7.18 2.70
N ILE A 43 -19.71 -6.81 2.77
CA ILE A 43 -18.79 -6.79 1.61
C ILE A 43 -18.32 -8.16 1.16
N GLN A 44 -18.49 -9.22 1.97
CA GLN A 44 -17.88 -10.53 1.72
C GLN A 44 -18.10 -11.06 0.30
N LYS A 45 -19.37 -11.12 -0.15
CA LYS A 45 -19.69 -11.62 -1.51
C LYS A 45 -19.04 -10.80 -2.62
N GLN A 46 -18.93 -9.50 -2.41
CA GLN A 46 -18.29 -8.61 -3.37
C GLN A 46 -16.77 -8.78 -3.37
N MET A 47 -16.14 -8.87 -2.20
CA MET A 47 -14.71 -9.12 -2.08
C MET A 47 -14.34 -10.45 -2.75
N GLU A 48 -15.05 -11.53 -2.44
CA GLU A 48 -14.86 -12.83 -3.10
C GLU A 48 -15.07 -12.75 -4.61
N ARG A 49 -16.06 -11.97 -5.08
CA ARG A 49 -16.26 -11.73 -6.51
C ARG A 49 -15.11 -10.96 -7.13
N CYS A 50 -14.61 -9.90 -6.49
CA CYS A 50 -13.43 -9.16 -6.97
C CYS A 50 -12.23 -10.09 -7.07
N ILE A 51 -11.96 -10.90 -6.05
CA ILE A 51 -10.88 -11.88 -6.05
C ILE A 51 -11.05 -12.87 -7.20
N ARG A 52 -12.23 -13.50 -7.35
CA ARG A 52 -12.48 -14.46 -8.44
C ARG A 52 -12.34 -13.86 -9.83
N ASN A 53 -12.85 -12.63 -10.03
CA ASN A 53 -12.75 -11.97 -11.34
C ASN A 53 -11.31 -11.60 -11.70
N THR A 54 -10.48 -11.30 -10.71
CA THR A 54 -9.08 -10.95 -10.89
C THR A 54 -8.18 -12.17 -11.02
N LEU A 55 -8.49 -13.21 -10.23
CA LEU A 55 -7.69 -14.44 -10.10
C LEU A 55 -8.44 -15.67 -10.63
N HIS A 56 -9.32 -15.49 -11.64
CA HIS A 56 -10.04 -16.60 -12.25
C HIS A 56 -9.07 -17.67 -12.78
N ASP A 57 -9.55 -18.89 -12.95
CA ASP A 57 -8.78 -20.04 -13.47
C ASP A 57 -7.55 -20.40 -12.62
N LYS A 58 -7.63 -20.23 -11.27
CA LYS A 58 -6.55 -20.52 -10.34
C LYS A 58 -5.25 -19.75 -10.62
N LYS A 59 -5.37 -18.55 -11.21
CA LYS A 59 -4.23 -17.66 -11.36
C LYS A 59 -3.62 -17.37 -10.01
N LYS A 60 -2.30 -17.47 -9.94
CA LYS A 60 -1.53 -17.20 -8.72
C LYS A 60 -1.18 -15.73 -8.62
N ILE A 61 -0.93 -15.32 -7.39
CA ILE A 61 -0.28 -14.06 -7.07
C ILE A 61 1.22 -14.36 -7.01
N ASP A 62 2.01 -13.65 -7.80
CA ASP A 62 3.47 -13.77 -7.76
C ASP A 62 4.03 -13.00 -6.57
N VAL A 63 3.50 -11.80 -6.32
CA VAL A 63 3.90 -10.92 -5.22
C VAL A 63 2.68 -10.38 -4.49
N LEU A 64 2.73 -10.44 -3.15
CA LEU A 64 1.77 -9.80 -2.26
C LEU A 64 2.51 -8.84 -1.32
N TYR A 65 2.22 -7.56 -1.42
CA TYR A 65 2.66 -6.57 -0.43
C TYR A 65 1.55 -6.38 0.60
N LEU A 66 1.88 -6.45 1.87
CA LEU A 66 0.97 -6.09 2.97
C LEU A 66 1.50 -4.83 3.63
N SER A 67 0.69 -3.78 3.60
CA SER A 67 1.10 -2.48 4.15
C SER A 67 1.25 -2.54 5.66
N HIS A 68 0.29 -3.14 6.34
CA HIS A 68 0.23 -3.37 7.78
C HIS A 68 -0.77 -4.49 8.10
N PHE A 69 -1.11 -4.73 9.37
CA PHE A 69 -1.87 -5.91 9.78
C PHE A 69 -3.27 -5.61 10.32
N ASP A 70 -3.82 -4.44 10.05
CA ASP A 70 -5.21 -4.15 10.33
C ASP A 70 -6.15 -5.03 9.49
N ASP A 71 -7.28 -5.42 10.05
CA ASP A 71 -8.22 -6.34 9.40
C ASP A 71 -8.65 -5.88 8.01
N ASP A 72 -8.84 -4.58 7.80
CA ASP A 72 -9.24 -4.04 6.50
C ASP A 72 -8.14 -4.07 5.44
N HIS A 73 -6.95 -4.56 5.80
CA HIS A 73 -5.83 -4.77 4.88
C HIS A 73 -5.45 -6.24 4.71
N VAL A 74 -5.79 -7.13 5.67
CA VAL A 74 -5.30 -8.53 5.65
C VAL A 74 -6.34 -9.61 5.82
N ASN A 75 -7.59 -9.29 6.19
CA ASN A 75 -8.57 -10.30 6.61
C ASN A 75 -8.99 -11.30 5.49
N TYR A 76 -8.67 -11.03 4.22
CA TYR A 76 -8.88 -11.97 3.11
C TYR A 76 -7.62 -12.74 2.68
N VAL A 77 -6.47 -12.52 3.29
CA VAL A 77 -5.23 -13.26 2.94
C VAL A 77 -5.41 -14.76 3.17
N MET A 78 -6.10 -15.15 4.26
CA MET A 78 -6.40 -16.57 4.49
C MET A 78 -7.38 -17.15 3.49
N TYR A 79 -8.31 -16.36 2.97
CA TYR A 79 -9.16 -16.78 1.85
C TYR A 79 -8.32 -17.03 0.60
N LEU A 80 -7.38 -16.16 0.26
CA LEU A 80 -6.44 -16.37 -0.86
C LEU A 80 -5.65 -17.68 -0.68
N LYS A 81 -5.18 -17.97 0.55
CA LYS A 81 -4.49 -19.23 0.86
C LYS A 81 -5.38 -20.44 0.62
N LEU A 82 -6.60 -20.43 1.16
CA LEU A 82 -7.54 -21.54 1.03
C LEU A 82 -7.94 -21.81 -0.44
N GLN A 83 -7.92 -20.78 -1.29
CA GLN A 83 -8.17 -20.92 -2.73
C GLN A 83 -6.91 -21.27 -3.54
N GLY A 84 -5.73 -21.39 -2.91
CA GLY A 84 -4.46 -21.69 -3.56
C GLY A 84 -3.87 -20.55 -4.38
N HIS A 85 -4.36 -19.32 -4.22
CA HIS A 85 -3.90 -18.16 -4.99
C HIS A 85 -2.52 -17.65 -4.56
N ILE A 86 -2.08 -17.96 -3.33
CA ILE A 86 -0.78 -17.53 -2.79
C ILE A 86 0.27 -18.66 -2.72
N ASP A 87 0.03 -19.78 -3.38
CA ASP A 87 1.02 -20.86 -3.44
C ASP A 87 2.22 -20.43 -4.31
N GLY A 88 3.39 -20.38 -3.71
CA GLY A 88 4.62 -19.90 -4.37
C GLY A 88 4.81 -18.38 -4.35
N THR A 89 3.90 -17.63 -3.73
CA THR A 89 3.94 -16.17 -3.64
C THR A 89 5.10 -15.67 -2.78
N ARG A 90 5.71 -14.55 -3.19
CA ARG A 90 6.57 -13.73 -2.34
C ARG A 90 5.72 -12.71 -1.60
N ILE A 91 5.63 -12.81 -0.27
CA ILE A 91 4.82 -11.92 0.57
C ILE A 91 5.76 -10.96 1.29
N PHE A 92 5.70 -9.68 0.93
CA PHE A 92 6.48 -8.62 1.59
C PHE A 92 5.66 -7.96 2.69
N ILE A 93 6.23 -7.89 3.88
CA ILE A 93 5.60 -7.28 5.06
C ILE A 93 6.56 -6.29 5.71
N PRO A 94 6.06 -5.26 6.42
CA PRO A 94 6.93 -4.45 7.25
C PRO A 94 7.57 -5.32 8.34
N MET A 95 8.86 -5.16 8.57
CA MET A 95 9.49 -5.65 9.78
C MET A 95 8.96 -4.78 10.92
N LEU A 96 8.39 -5.41 11.93
CA LEU A 96 7.90 -4.73 13.11
C LEU A 96 8.89 -4.91 14.25
N GLU A 97 9.08 -3.87 15.04
CA GLU A 97 9.72 -3.98 16.34
C GLU A 97 8.72 -4.48 17.41
N ALA A 98 9.24 -4.90 18.57
CA ALA A 98 8.41 -5.51 19.58
C ALA A 98 7.24 -4.63 20.05
N GLU A 99 7.42 -3.32 20.08
CA GLU A 99 6.41 -2.34 20.45
C GLU A 99 5.25 -2.24 19.46
N GLU A 100 5.50 -2.49 18.19
CA GLU A 100 4.52 -2.34 17.12
C GLU A 100 3.58 -3.54 17.03
N TRP A 101 3.97 -4.69 17.59
CA TRP A 101 3.14 -5.90 17.66
C TRP A 101 1.95 -5.78 18.60
N LEU A 102 1.96 -4.74 19.44
CA LEU A 102 1.07 -4.63 20.59
C LEU A 102 -0.19 -3.84 20.35
N GLU A 103 -0.36 -3.35 19.13
CA GLU A 103 -1.38 -2.37 18.85
C GLU A 103 -2.78 -2.84 19.21
N ILE A 104 -3.13 -4.03 18.82
CA ILE A 104 -4.44 -4.60 19.12
C ILE A 104 -4.30 -6.14 19.00
N GLU A 105 -5.03 -6.89 19.79
CA GLU A 105 -5.02 -8.35 19.70
C GLU A 105 -5.25 -8.87 18.26
N PRO A 106 -6.20 -8.35 17.45
CA PRO A 106 -6.34 -8.74 16.05
C PRO A 106 -5.08 -8.47 15.21
N TYR A 107 -4.41 -7.32 15.37
CA TYR A 107 -3.19 -6.98 14.64
C TYR A 107 -2.06 -7.96 14.94
N TYR A 108 -1.85 -8.26 16.21
CA TYR A 108 -0.86 -9.24 16.64
C TYR A 108 -1.17 -10.65 16.10
N ASN A 109 -2.44 -11.06 16.13
CA ASN A 109 -2.85 -12.34 15.59
C ASN A 109 -2.67 -12.41 14.07
N ASN A 110 -3.01 -11.35 13.35
CA ASN A 110 -2.83 -11.26 11.91
C ASN A 110 -1.35 -11.33 11.53
N TYR A 111 -0.48 -10.61 12.23
CA TYR A 111 0.97 -10.68 11.99
C TYR A 111 1.50 -12.11 12.13
N HIS A 112 1.18 -12.77 13.25
CA HIS A 112 1.61 -14.15 13.46
C HIS A 112 0.99 -15.14 12.47
N LEU A 113 -0.26 -14.90 12.05
CA LEU A 113 -0.90 -15.69 11.03
C LEU A 113 -0.15 -15.60 9.70
N ILE A 114 0.24 -14.39 9.28
CA ILE A 114 1.02 -14.18 8.06
C ILE A 114 2.40 -14.83 8.17
N LEU A 115 3.11 -14.65 9.29
CA LEU A 115 4.40 -15.31 9.50
C LEU A 115 4.30 -16.84 9.43
N SER A 116 3.21 -17.43 9.91
CA SER A 116 3.00 -18.88 9.86
C SER A 116 2.90 -19.45 8.44
N LEU A 117 2.63 -18.61 7.43
CA LEU A 117 2.65 -19.02 6.03
C LEU A 117 4.05 -19.45 5.59
N ASN A 118 5.10 -18.81 6.14
CA ASN A 118 6.48 -19.17 5.87
C ASN A 118 6.86 -20.51 6.52
N GLU A 119 6.43 -20.73 7.78
CA GLU A 119 6.75 -21.93 8.54
C GLU A 119 6.15 -23.20 7.92
N GLN A 120 4.95 -23.08 7.36
CA GLN A 120 4.24 -24.23 6.80
C GLN A 120 4.83 -24.71 5.45
N ARG A 121 5.75 -23.95 4.83
CA ARG A 121 6.37 -24.22 3.51
C ARG A 121 5.39 -24.77 2.46
N VAL A 122 4.10 -24.46 2.63
CA VAL A 122 3.05 -24.95 1.75
C VAL A 122 3.18 -24.25 0.42
N GLY A 123 3.48 -25.00 -0.62
CA GLY A 123 3.50 -24.47 -1.99
C GLY A 123 4.67 -23.57 -2.36
N GLY A 124 5.71 -23.42 -1.49
CA GLY A 124 6.85 -22.54 -1.77
C GLY A 124 6.59 -21.05 -1.48
N THR A 125 5.51 -20.72 -0.80
CA THR A 125 5.24 -19.35 -0.30
C THR A 125 6.35 -18.88 0.61
N LYS A 126 6.81 -17.65 0.44
CA LYS A 126 7.87 -17.05 1.25
C LYS A 126 7.45 -15.69 1.77
N VAL A 127 7.52 -15.51 3.10
CA VAL A 127 7.31 -14.23 3.75
C VAL A 127 8.66 -13.53 3.94
N ILE A 128 8.77 -12.30 3.45
CA ILE A 128 9.98 -11.48 3.42
C ILE A 128 9.68 -10.21 4.22
N ARG A 129 10.48 -9.94 5.24
CA ARG A 129 10.35 -8.75 6.07
C ARG A 129 11.20 -7.62 5.49
N VAL A 130 10.60 -6.44 5.32
CA VAL A 130 11.30 -5.24 4.91
C VAL A 130 11.80 -4.52 6.16
N ARG A 131 13.12 -4.45 6.34
CA ARG A 131 13.76 -3.78 7.48
C ARG A 131 13.49 -2.28 7.43
N PHE A 132 13.59 -1.63 8.60
CA PHE A 132 13.50 -0.17 8.68
C PHE A 132 14.61 0.52 7.90
N ASP A 133 14.30 1.72 7.44
CA ASP A 133 15.31 2.63 6.92
C ASP A 133 16.10 3.23 8.10
N GLU A 134 17.22 2.65 8.42
CA GLU A 134 18.09 3.09 9.54
C GLU A 134 19.00 4.26 9.16
N ASP A 135 19.20 4.49 7.85
CA ASP A 135 20.19 5.44 7.35
C ASP A 135 19.58 6.50 6.42
N GLU A 136 19.34 7.69 6.96
CA GLU A 136 19.10 8.90 6.15
C GLU A 136 20.29 9.26 5.22
N LYS A 137 21.41 8.51 5.31
CA LYS A 137 22.69 8.78 4.63
C LYS A 137 23.02 7.82 3.50
N ARG A 138 22.15 6.86 3.17
CA ARG A 138 22.43 5.99 2.01
C ARG A 138 22.41 6.79 0.73
N ASN A 139 23.54 6.76 0.03
CA ASN A 139 23.63 7.30 -1.32
C ASN A 139 22.59 6.57 -2.21
N PRO A 140 21.69 7.28 -2.91
CA PRO A 140 20.73 6.65 -3.83
C PRO A 140 21.37 5.71 -4.87
N ASN A 141 22.66 5.91 -5.17
CA ASN A 141 23.42 5.09 -6.13
C ASN A 141 23.88 3.74 -5.54
N ASP A 142 23.81 3.54 -4.23
CA ASP A 142 24.27 2.31 -3.55
C ASP A 142 23.11 1.34 -3.28
N ARG A 143 21.97 1.49 -3.96
CA ARG A 143 20.82 0.63 -3.76
C ARG A 143 21.06 -0.74 -4.39
N GLN A 144 20.75 -1.75 -3.61
CA GLN A 144 20.72 -3.12 -4.06
C GLN A 144 19.54 -3.33 -5.02
N GLU A 145 19.80 -3.93 -6.19
CA GLU A 145 18.76 -4.43 -7.08
C GLU A 145 18.70 -5.96 -6.96
N GLU A 146 17.50 -6.49 -6.76
CA GLU A 146 17.25 -7.92 -6.62
C GLU A 146 16.12 -8.38 -7.52
N THR A 147 16.24 -9.60 -8.07
CA THR A 147 15.15 -10.29 -8.74
C THR A 147 14.25 -10.91 -7.67
N ILE A 148 12.97 -10.63 -7.69
CA ILE A 148 12.03 -11.02 -6.62
C ILE A 148 12.05 -12.53 -6.38
N GLU A 149 12.08 -13.33 -7.44
CA GLU A 149 12.05 -14.79 -7.38
C GLU A 149 13.33 -15.40 -6.82
N GLU A 150 14.45 -14.67 -6.91
CA GLU A 150 15.77 -15.11 -6.47
C GLU A 150 16.06 -14.78 -5.00
N ILE A 151 15.20 -14.01 -4.34
CA ILE A 151 15.37 -13.66 -2.92
C ILE A 151 15.29 -14.93 -2.08
N THR A 152 16.41 -15.29 -1.46
CA THR A 152 16.51 -16.43 -0.53
C THR A 152 16.43 -16.02 0.92
N ASP A 153 16.72 -14.77 1.24
CA ASP A 153 16.70 -14.25 2.60
C ASP A 153 15.27 -13.95 3.08
N ASP A 154 15.05 -14.08 4.38
CA ASP A 154 13.76 -13.77 5.01
C ASP A 154 13.59 -12.27 5.29
N GLU A 155 14.60 -11.48 4.96
CA GLU A 155 14.64 -10.03 5.19
C GLU A 155 15.34 -9.30 4.03
N ILE A 156 14.83 -8.12 3.70
CA ILE A 156 15.49 -7.17 2.77
C ILE A 156 15.57 -5.79 3.42
N SER A 157 16.47 -4.96 2.89
CA SER A 157 16.59 -3.57 3.32
C SER A 157 15.45 -2.71 2.75
N SER A 158 14.98 -1.73 3.53
CA SER A 158 14.13 -0.66 3.03
C SER A 158 14.81 0.02 1.83
N GLY A 159 14.05 0.29 0.78
CA GLY A 159 14.57 0.91 -0.44
C GLY A 159 15.28 -0.03 -1.42
N THR A 160 15.33 -1.33 -1.17
CA THR A 160 15.79 -2.32 -2.16
C THR A 160 14.94 -2.26 -3.42
N ILE A 161 15.59 -2.19 -4.58
CA ILE A 161 14.89 -2.18 -5.88
C ILE A 161 14.60 -3.63 -6.29
N LEU A 162 13.32 -3.96 -6.38
CA LEU A 162 12.84 -5.30 -6.72
C LEU A 162 12.41 -5.35 -8.18
N LYS A 163 12.94 -6.32 -8.92
CA LYS A 163 12.62 -6.58 -10.32
C LYS A 163 11.76 -7.84 -10.43
N PRO A 164 10.54 -7.76 -10.97
CA PRO A 164 9.75 -8.94 -11.28
C PRO A 164 10.39 -9.70 -12.46
N ASN A 165 10.44 -11.02 -12.37
CA ASN A 165 10.94 -11.87 -13.46
C ASN A 165 9.86 -12.07 -14.52
N ILE A 166 9.49 -11.00 -15.21
CA ILE A 166 8.55 -11.07 -16.32
C ILE A 166 9.31 -11.55 -17.56
N PRO A 167 8.76 -12.48 -18.37
CA PRO A 167 9.44 -13.01 -19.53
C PRO A 167 9.55 -11.97 -20.66
N THR A 168 10.56 -11.11 -20.56
CA THR A 168 10.84 -10.01 -21.49
C THR A 168 12.35 -9.88 -21.73
N VAL A 169 12.72 -9.10 -22.73
CA VAL A 169 14.13 -8.76 -22.99
C VAL A 169 14.55 -7.63 -22.04
N GLY A 170 14.95 -8.00 -20.84
CA GLY A 170 15.38 -7.09 -19.77
C GLY A 170 14.28 -6.63 -18.81
N PRO A 171 14.65 -5.96 -17.71
CA PRO A 171 13.71 -5.50 -16.71
C PRO A 171 12.91 -4.31 -17.26
N ILE A 172 11.59 -4.39 -17.14
CA ILE A 172 10.66 -3.36 -17.62
C ILE A 172 9.97 -2.61 -16.48
N TRP A 173 9.92 -3.20 -15.28
CA TRP A 173 9.23 -2.66 -14.12
C TRP A 173 10.04 -2.85 -12.85
N ARG A 174 9.79 -1.96 -11.88
CA ARG A 174 10.44 -1.97 -10.57
C ARG A 174 9.43 -1.76 -9.46
N TYR A 175 9.66 -2.43 -8.35
CA TYR A 175 9.02 -2.17 -7.07
C TYR A 175 10.08 -1.80 -6.05
N THR A 176 9.77 -0.82 -5.20
CA THR A 176 10.68 -0.46 -4.12
C THR A 176 9.89 -0.29 -2.83
N PRO A 177 9.95 -1.26 -1.91
CA PRO A 177 9.30 -1.15 -0.63
C PRO A 177 10.12 -0.30 0.34
N PHE A 178 9.43 0.52 1.13
CA PHE A 178 10.01 1.36 2.17
C PHE A 178 9.27 1.14 3.49
N ASN A 179 10.00 0.77 4.52
CA ASN A 179 9.53 0.70 5.89
C ASN A 179 10.11 1.87 6.67
N ILE A 180 9.28 2.88 6.94
CA ILE A 180 9.70 4.15 7.54
C ILE A 180 9.52 4.07 9.06
N ARG A 181 10.60 4.34 9.81
CA ARG A 181 10.58 4.33 11.28
C ARG A 181 10.40 5.72 11.88
N PHE A 182 9.67 5.77 12.99
CA PHE A 182 9.45 6.98 13.81
C PHE A 182 10.00 6.82 15.23
N ASN A 183 11.29 7.07 15.42
CA ASN A 183 12.03 6.82 16.66
C ASN A 183 11.49 7.54 17.91
N SER A 184 10.81 8.69 17.75
CA SER A 184 10.27 9.44 18.90
C SER A 184 9.20 8.67 19.65
N LEU A 185 8.31 7.97 18.94
CA LEU A 185 7.23 7.19 19.55
C LEU A 185 7.74 5.96 20.28
N ILE A 186 8.79 5.34 19.78
CA ILE A 186 9.41 4.17 20.39
C ILE A 186 10.01 4.53 21.74
N ASN A 187 10.70 5.66 21.82
CA ASN A 187 11.30 6.11 23.09
C ASN A 187 10.23 6.43 24.12
N ASP A 188 9.13 7.08 23.72
CA ASP A 188 8.00 7.37 24.60
C ASP A 188 7.34 6.07 25.07
N PHE A 189 7.19 5.07 24.19
CA PHE A 189 6.66 3.76 24.55
C PHE A 189 7.53 3.04 25.59
N LYS A 190 8.84 2.96 25.35
CA LYS A 190 9.79 2.37 26.31
C LYS A 190 9.73 3.05 27.67
N ALA A 191 9.64 4.37 27.68
CA ALA A 191 9.51 5.13 28.93
C ALA A 191 8.21 4.80 29.69
N GLN A 192 7.09 4.72 28.98
CA GLN A 192 5.80 4.37 29.58
C GLN A 192 5.74 2.91 30.06
N LEU A 193 6.34 1.96 29.35
CA LEU A 193 6.47 0.58 29.80
C LEU A 193 7.19 0.53 31.15
N SER A 194 8.36 1.16 31.23
CA SER A 194 9.15 1.19 32.48
C SER A 194 8.39 1.83 33.63
N GLN A 195 7.62 2.90 33.38
CA GLN A 195 6.77 3.57 34.39
C GLN A 195 5.65 2.65 34.90
N ASN A 196 5.17 1.72 34.08
CA ASN A 196 4.13 0.75 34.42
C ASN A 196 4.70 -0.62 34.89
N GLY A 197 6.02 -0.72 35.09
CA GLY A 197 6.67 -1.95 35.56
C GLY A 197 6.73 -3.07 34.52
N LEU A 198 6.57 -2.74 33.24
CA LEU A 198 6.64 -3.67 32.13
C LEU A 198 8.03 -3.67 31.48
N ASP A 199 8.51 -4.85 31.11
CA ASP A 199 9.83 -5.03 30.50
C ASP A 199 9.73 -5.09 28.97
N TYR A 200 10.33 -4.11 28.30
CA TYR A 200 10.40 -4.03 26.85
C TYR A 200 11.05 -5.28 26.23
N GLY A 201 12.10 -5.81 26.83
CA GLY A 201 12.81 -7.01 26.35
C GLY A 201 11.94 -8.27 26.36
N GLN A 202 10.88 -8.31 27.16
CA GLN A 202 9.97 -9.45 27.21
C GLN A 202 8.82 -9.40 26.19
N LEU A 203 8.69 -8.30 25.44
CA LEU A 203 7.66 -8.17 24.42
C LEU A 203 7.82 -9.15 23.25
N ILE A 204 8.99 -9.71 23.05
CA ILE A 204 9.23 -10.81 22.10
C ILE A 204 8.58 -12.14 22.54
N ILE A 205 8.18 -12.24 23.81
CA ILE A 205 7.61 -13.47 24.38
C ILE A 205 6.08 -13.39 24.30
N ARG A 206 5.48 -14.16 23.39
CA ARG A 206 4.02 -14.17 23.18
C ARG A 206 3.21 -14.32 24.47
N LYS A 207 3.64 -15.21 25.37
CA LYS A 207 2.95 -15.43 26.64
C LYS A 207 2.93 -14.17 27.50
N TYR A 208 4.04 -13.44 27.55
CA TYR A 208 4.13 -12.19 28.29
C TYR A 208 3.19 -11.13 27.71
N VAL A 209 3.20 -10.97 26.39
CA VAL A 209 2.32 -10.02 25.67
C VAL A 209 0.85 -10.33 25.97
N LEU A 210 0.42 -11.59 25.84
CA LEU A 210 -0.97 -11.97 26.10
C LEU A 210 -1.38 -11.76 27.57
N GLN A 211 -0.47 -11.96 28.52
CA GLN A 211 -0.73 -11.70 29.94
C GLN A 211 -0.93 -10.22 30.26
N HIS A 212 -0.21 -9.32 29.56
CA HIS A 212 -0.23 -7.88 29.80
C HIS A 212 -0.98 -7.09 28.71
N MET A 213 -1.69 -7.75 27.81
CA MET A 213 -2.32 -7.15 26.64
C MET A 213 -3.18 -5.93 26.99
N GLY A 214 -3.96 -5.99 28.08
CA GLY A 214 -4.83 -4.87 28.49
C GLY A 214 -4.05 -3.62 28.92
N GLU A 215 -2.90 -3.79 29.55
CA GLU A 215 -2.03 -2.70 30.01
C GLU A 215 -1.24 -2.14 28.83
N LEU A 216 -0.66 -3.03 28.03
CA LEU A 216 0.07 -2.69 26.82
C LEU A 216 -0.81 -1.89 25.85
N LYS A 217 -2.05 -2.32 25.64
CA LYS A 217 -3.03 -1.59 24.82
C LYS A 217 -3.31 -0.18 25.34
N LYS A 218 -3.44 0.00 26.68
CA LYS A 218 -3.67 1.33 27.25
C LYS A 218 -2.45 2.24 27.07
N ILE A 219 -1.25 1.71 27.27
CA ILE A 219 0.00 2.44 27.07
C ILE A 219 0.09 2.87 25.60
N TYR A 220 -0.11 1.93 24.69
CA TYR A 220 -0.02 2.17 23.26
C TYR A 220 -1.06 3.20 22.76
N GLN A 221 -2.32 3.07 23.19
CA GLN A 221 -3.37 4.05 22.90
C GLN A 221 -3.13 5.43 23.50
N GLY A 222 -2.27 5.51 24.53
CA GLY A 222 -1.81 6.74 25.15
C GLY A 222 -0.69 7.45 24.38
N LEU A 223 0.07 6.68 23.57
CA LEU A 223 1.17 7.23 22.79
C LEU A 223 0.63 8.13 21.69
N GLY A 224 1.34 9.23 21.47
CA GLY A 224 1.04 10.09 20.32
C GLY A 224 -0.35 10.70 20.28
N LYS A 225 -1.06 10.81 21.40
CA LYS A 225 -2.25 11.67 21.49
C LYS A 225 -1.83 13.12 21.25
N LYS A 226 -1.69 13.47 19.96
CA LYS A 226 -1.63 14.87 19.57
C LYS A 226 -2.95 15.52 19.92
N PRO A 227 -2.98 16.82 20.20
CA PRO A 227 -4.22 17.57 20.40
C PRO A 227 -5.22 17.43 19.25
N THR A 228 -4.79 16.95 18.11
CA THR A 228 -5.56 16.72 16.87
C THR A 228 -6.21 15.34 16.75
N GLY A 229 -6.08 14.45 17.74
CA GLY A 229 -6.85 13.18 17.78
C GLY A 229 -6.36 12.04 16.89
N GLY A 230 -5.22 12.15 16.21
CA GLY A 230 -4.62 11.04 15.45
C GLY A 230 -3.97 10.01 16.40
N THR A 231 -4.16 8.73 16.13
CA THR A 231 -3.45 7.66 16.84
C THR A 231 -2.09 7.42 16.20
N ALA A 232 -1.09 7.08 16.99
CA ALA A 232 0.27 6.72 16.53
C ALA A 232 0.29 5.41 15.72
N ILE A 233 -0.81 4.70 15.72
CA ILE A 233 -0.99 3.31 15.30
C ILE A 233 -0.65 3.08 13.82
N ASN A 234 -0.92 4.05 12.95
CA ASN A 234 -0.82 3.86 11.50
C ASN A 234 0.43 4.53 10.90
N LEU A 235 1.46 4.78 11.72
CA LEU A 235 2.70 5.39 11.21
C LEU A 235 3.56 4.41 10.42
N ASN A 236 3.43 3.11 10.67
CA ASN A 236 4.35 2.06 10.22
C ASN A 236 3.80 1.22 9.07
N SER A 237 3.10 1.83 8.13
CA SER A 237 2.70 1.13 6.91
C SER A 237 3.88 0.98 5.95
N LEU A 238 4.02 -0.19 5.34
CA LEU A 238 4.94 -0.42 4.24
C LEU A 238 4.51 0.41 3.03
N LEU A 239 5.31 1.37 2.64
CA LEU A 239 5.12 2.10 1.40
C LEU A 239 5.73 1.30 0.24
N VAL A 240 5.07 1.29 -0.90
CA VAL A 240 5.61 0.63 -2.10
C VAL A 240 5.55 1.57 -3.29
N MET A 241 6.71 1.86 -3.85
CA MET A 241 6.83 2.50 -5.16
C MET A 241 6.74 1.44 -6.26
N SER A 242 5.82 1.63 -7.20
CA SER A 242 5.64 0.82 -8.41
C SER A 242 5.87 1.71 -9.62
N TYR A 243 6.85 1.37 -10.47
CA TYR A 243 7.23 2.26 -11.57
C TYR A 243 7.95 1.51 -12.70
N PRO A 244 7.81 1.98 -13.97
CA PRO A 244 8.56 1.42 -15.08
C PRO A 244 10.05 1.74 -14.98
N VAL A 245 10.88 0.92 -15.59
CA VAL A 245 12.34 1.19 -15.71
C VAL A 245 12.58 2.43 -16.57
N ASP A 246 11.83 2.53 -17.67
CA ASP A 246 11.86 3.68 -18.58
C ASP A 246 10.44 4.22 -18.81
N PRO A 247 10.10 5.42 -18.30
CA PRO A 247 8.77 5.99 -18.46
C PRO A 247 8.47 6.36 -19.91
N ASP A 248 9.48 6.59 -20.75
CA ASP A 248 9.29 6.97 -22.16
C ASP A 248 8.80 5.78 -23.01
N GLN A 249 9.00 4.57 -22.52
CA GLN A 249 8.47 3.34 -23.12
C GLN A 249 7.03 3.01 -22.68
N CYS A 250 6.48 3.77 -21.73
CA CYS A 250 5.12 3.58 -21.26
C CYS A 250 4.15 4.50 -22.02
N LYS A 251 3.22 3.89 -22.75
CA LYS A 251 2.18 4.63 -23.48
C LYS A 251 0.82 4.33 -22.87
N VAL A 252 0.01 5.35 -22.66
CA VAL A 252 -1.37 5.17 -22.22
C VAL A 252 -2.11 4.33 -23.28
N TYR A 253 -2.63 3.17 -22.85
CA TYR A 253 -3.41 2.30 -23.72
C TYR A 253 -4.91 2.53 -23.54
N GLY A 254 -5.34 2.88 -22.32
CA GLY A 254 -6.71 3.19 -21.98
C GLY A 254 -6.93 3.31 -20.49
N ASN A 255 -8.03 3.96 -20.13
CA ASN A 255 -8.55 3.97 -18.77
C ASN A 255 -10.00 3.52 -18.82
N ARG A 256 -10.38 2.59 -17.96
CA ARG A 256 -11.78 2.22 -17.75
C ARG A 256 -12.15 2.63 -16.35
N THR A 257 -13.05 3.59 -16.26
CA THR A 257 -13.77 3.87 -15.03
C THR A 257 -15.20 3.46 -15.27
N THR A 258 -15.68 2.54 -14.49
CA THR A 258 -17.12 2.34 -14.34
C THR A 258 -17.57 3.33 -13.27
N CYS A 259 -17.55 4.63 -13.58
CA CYS A 259 -17.87 5.66 -12.60
C CYS A 259 -19.30 5.57 -12.10
N SER A 260 -19.48 5.46 -10.80
CA SER A 260 -20.71 5.85 -10.13
C SER A 260 -20.82 7.38 -10.07
N MET A 261 -22.06 7.86 -10.02
CA MET A 261 -22.51 9.23 -10.27
C MET A 261 -21.86 10.39 -9.49
N TYR A 262 -21.00 10.18 -8.52
CA TYR A 262 -20.43 11.26 -7.69
C TYR A 262 -19.41 12.16 -8.40
N PHE A 263 -18.85 11.72 -9.52
CA PHE A 263 -17.86 12.48 -10.29
C PHE A 263 -18.40 13.04 -11.62
N TYR A 264 -19.60 12.66 -12.02
CA TYR A 264 -20.10 12.94 -13.38
C TYR A 264 -20.39 14.41 -13.64
N GLU A 265 -20.66 15.20 -12.64
CA GLU A 265 -20.97 16.62 -12.83
C GLU A 265 -19.75 17.53 -12.98
N TRP A 266 -18.55 17.09 -12.53
CA TRP A 266 -17.37 17.94 -12.53
C TRP A 266 -16.32 17.61 -13.60
N PHE A 267 -16.29 16.40 -14.14
CA PHE A 267 -15.31 16.01 -15.14
C PHE A 267 -15.86 15.03 -16.19
N ARG A 268 -15.91 15.45 -17.45
CA ARG A 268 -15.91 14.55 -18.61
C ARG A 268 -14.53 13.91 -18.72
N TRP A 269 -14.30 12.87 -17.95
CA TRP A 269 -12.97 12.35 -17.61
C TRP A 269 -12.29 11.58 -18.75
N ASN A 270 -13.02 10.77 -19.51
CA ASN A 270 -12.42 9.78 -20.41
C ASN A 270 -11.54 10.34 -21.54
N GLU A 271 -11.89 11.49 -22.10
CA GLU A 271 -11.07 12.09 -23.18
C GLU A 271 -9.99 13.05 -22.67
N ARG A 272 -10.25 13.73 -21.57
CA ARG A 272 -9.33 14.76 -21.05
C ARG A 272 -8.18 14.18 -20.27
N ILE A 273 -8.35 13.10 -19.53
CA ILE A 273 -7.24 12.46 -18.81
C ILE A 273 -6.22 11.91 -19.79
N THR A 274 -6.65 11.14 -20.79
CA THR A 274 -5.74 10.62 -21.82
C THR A 274 -4.98 11.76 -22.50
N LYS A 275 -5.67 12.85 -22.82
CA LYS A 275 -5.06 14.01 -23.45
C LYS A 275 -4.13 14.82 -22.53
N TYR A 276 -4.45 14.88 -21.22
CA TYR A 276 -3.61 15.53 -20.22
C TYR A 276 -2.36 14.71 -19.86
N PHE A 277 -2.44 13.39 -19.76
CA PHE A 277 -1.28 12.53 -19.60
C PHE A 277 -0.27 12.67 -20.74
N LEU A 278 -0.76 12.89 -21.96
CA LEU A 278 0.09 13.04 -23.15
C LEU A 278 0.78 14.41 -23.26
N THR A 279 0.34 15.43 -22.49
CA THR A 279 0.85 16.80 -22.61
C THR A 279 1.71 17.26 -21.43
N MET A 280 1.81 16.46 -20.35
CA MET A 280 2.60 16.84 -19.18
C MET A 280 4.08 16.47 -19.35
N ASN A 281 4.91 17.48 -19.57
CA ASN A 281 6.35 17.36 -19.36
C ASN A 281 6.60 16.96 -17.89
N ASN A 282 7.43 15.95 -17.64
CA ASN A 282 7.88 15.46 -16.33
C ASN A 282 6.97 14.43 -15.61
N LEU A 283 5.93 13.88 -16.25
CA LEU A 283 5.19 12.77 -15.67
C LEU A 283 5.97 11.46 -15.83
N TYR A 284 6.20 10.75 -14.72
CA TYR A 284 6.78 9.42 -14.76
C TYR A 284 5.64 8.40 -15.02
N ALA A 285 5.37 8.17 -16.30
CA ALA A 285 4.21 7.44 -16.79
C ALA A 285 4.07 6.06 -16.11
N GLY A 286 2.85 5.70 -15.69
CA GLY A 286 2.56 4.42 -15.05
C GLY A 286 3.01 4.28 -13.59
N SER A 287 3.74 5.24 -13.03
CA SER A 287 4.23 5.15 -11.65
C SER A 287 3.12 5.36 -10.61
N CYS A 288 3.23 4.65 -9.50
CA CYS A 288 2.31 4.73 -8.37
C CYS A 288 3.04 4.61 -7.04
N LEU A 289 2.61 5.38 -6.05
CA LEU A 289 3.00 5.18 -4.65
C LEU A 289 1.82 4.68 -3.84
N TYR A 290 1.95 3.50 -3.28
CA TYR A 290 1.07 2.93 -2.28
C TYR A 290 1.55 3.33 -0.89
N THR A 291 0.66 3.84 -0.06
CA THR A 291 1.00 4.40 1.26
C THR A 291 0.38 3.65 2.43
N GLY A 292 -0.57 2.74 2.16
CA GLY A 292 -1.36 2.11 3.22
C GLY A 292 -2.04 3.16 4.09
N ASP A 293 -2.01 2.95 5.38
CA ASP A 293 -2.60 3.84 6.39
C ASP A 293 -1.59 4.79 7.04
N THR A 294 -0.43 5.00 6.40
CA THR A 294 0.61 5.94 6.88
C THR A 294 -0.02 7.29 7.23
N SER A 295 0.33 7.84 8.39
CA SER A 295 -0.16 9.16 8.80
C SER A 295 0.69 10.28 8.19
N ALA A 296 0.25 10.86 7.09
CA ALA A 296 0.93 11.97 6.41
C ALA A 296 0.55 13.37 6.94
N ASN A 297 -0.04 13.47 8.14
CA ASN A 297 -0.38 14.73 8.79
C ASN A 297 0.82 15.35 9.55
N ASP A 298 1.92 14.63 9.64
CA ASP A 298 3.17 15.11 10.24
C ASP A 298 4.13 15.57 9.14
N THR A 299 4.76 16.73 9.36
CA THR A 299 5.74 17.28 8.41
C THR A 299 6.93 16.35 8.19
N VAL A 300 7.35 15.61 9.22
CA VAL A 300 8.45 14.64 9.12
C VAL A 300 8.04 13.46 8.25
N VAL A 301 6.82 12.94 8.44
CA VAL A 301 6.31 11.84 7.61
C VAL A 301 6.21 12.26 6.16
N TRP A 302 5.66 13.44 5.89
CA TRP A 302 5.54 13.95 4.54
C TRP A 302 6.91 14.11 3.87
N SER A 303 7.91 14.68 4.56
CA SER A 303 9.26 14.81 4.00
C SER A 303 9.91 13.46 3.69
N LYS A 304 9.64 12.42 4.49
CA LYS A 304 10.09 11.06 4.20
C LYS A 304 9.38 10.48 2.95
N ILE A 305 8.08 10.70 2.80
CA ILE A 305 7.35 10.31 1.57
C ILE A 305 7.94 11.00 0.34
N GLU A 306 8.22 12.30 0.41
CA GLU A 306 8.88 13.03 -0.69
C GLU A 306 10.29 12.50 -0.98
N SER A 307 11.03 12.11 0.06
CA SER A 307 12.32 11.45 -0.09
C SER A 307 12.19 10.12 -0.83
N VAL A 308 11.22 9.28 -0.48
CA VAL A 308 10.91 8.02 -1.17
C VAL A 308 10.67 8.25 -2.67
N ILE A 309 9.83 9.22 -3.01
CA ILE A 309 9.56 9.58 -4.41
C ILE A 309 10.85 10.03 -5.11
N SER A 310 11.63 10.89 -4.46
CA SER A 310 12.86 11.45 -5.02
C SER A 310 13.95 10.40 -5.21
N GLN A 311 13.93 9.37 -4.39
CA GLN A 311 14.87 8.27 -4.49
C GLN A 311 14.57 7.32 -5.67
N CYS A 312 13.32 7.17 -6.07
CA CYS A 312 12.90 6.26 -7.13
C CYS A 312 12.80 6.91 -8.50
N LEU A 313 12.50 8.21 -8.55
CA LEU A 313 12.26 8.90 -9.80
C LEU A 313 13.37 9.90 -10.12
N LYS A 314 13.56 10.19 -11.39
CA LYS A 314 14.46 11.26 -11.85
C LYS A 314 14.06 12.59 -11.18
N GLN A 315 15.04 13.46 -10.98
CA GLN A 315 14.82 14.80 -10.43
C GLN A 315 13.72 15.53 -11.22
N ASN A 316 12.80 16.19 -10.51
CA ASN A 316 11.64 16.89 -11.06
C ASN A 316 10.56 16.02 -11.73
N SER A 317 10.66 14.69 -11.66
CA SER A 317 9.58 13.82 -12.12
C SER A 317 8.43 13.80 -11.13
N ARG A 318 7.21 13.60 -11.66
CA ARG A 318 5.96 13.45 -10.89
C ARG A 318 5.44 12.04 -11.01
N LEU A 319 4.94 11.48 -9.93
CA LEU A 319 4.17 10.24 -9.97
C LEU A 319 2.89 10.40 -10.80
N THR A 320 2.48 9.34 -11.46
CA THR A 320 1.13 9.29 -12.06
C THR A 320 0.06 9.27 -10.98
N LEU A 321 0.18 8.34 -10.04
CA LEU A 321 -0.80 8.12 -8.97
C LEU A 321 -0.14 8.06 -7.60
N MET A 322 -0.87 8.53 -6.59
CA MET A 322 -0.49 8.39 -5.19
C MET A 322 -1.71 8.02 -4.35
N GLN A 323 -1.58 7.00 -3.54
CA GLN A 323 -2.60 6.69 -2.54
C GLN A 323 -2.70 7.82 -1.52
N VAL A 324 -3.92 8.30 -1.27
CA VAL A 324 -4.18 9.19 -0.14
C VAL A 324 -4.24 8.30 1.10
N PRO A 325 -3.35 8.52 2.08
CA PRO A 325 -3.20 7.63 3.21
C PRO A 325 -4.48 7.43 4.02
N HIS A 326 -4.60 6.25 4.64
CA HIS A 326 -5.64 5.93 5.64
C HIS A 326 -7.05 6.28 5.12
N HIS A 327 -7.38 5.79 3.95
CA HIS A 327 -8.69 5.96 3.31
C HIS A 327 -9.17 7.43 3.19
N GLY A 328 -8.23 8.40 3.13
CA GLY A 328 -8.54 9.82 3.13
C GLY A 328 -9.02 10.35 4.48
N SER A 329 -8.59 9.73 5.57
CA SER A 329 -8.92 10.16 6.94
C SER A 329 -8.44 11.59 7.21
N LYS A 330 -9.34 12.41 7.75
CA LYS A 330 -9.04 13.79 8.16
C LYS A 330 -7.88 13.91 9.16
N HIS A 331 -7.53 12.82 9.83
CA HIS A 331 -6.45 12.78 10.82
C HIS A 331 -5.12 12.29 10.26
N SER A 332 -5.08 11.84 9.00
CA SER A 332 -3.90 11.17 8.43
C SER A 332 -3.30 11.87 7.22
N TYR A 333 -3.79 13.04 6.83
CA TYR A 333 -3.17 13.83 5.77
C TYR A 333 -3.10 15.32 6.16
N ASP A 334 -2.10 16.02 5.59
CA ASP A 334 -1.88 17.46 5.71
C ASP A 334 -2.19 18.15 4.37
N ALA A 335 -2.44 19.45 4.43
CA ALA A 335 -2.54 20.31 3.25
C ALA A 335 -1.33 20.18 2.31
N LYS A 336 -0.13 19.96 2.85
CA LYS A 336 1.10 19.71 2.08
C LYS A 336 1.00 18.55 1.12
N LEU A 337 0.30 17.46 1.48
CA LEU A 337 0.04 16.35 0.58
C LEU A 337 -0.76 16.85 -0.63
N ILE A 338 -1.82 17.62 -0.41
CA ILE A 338 -2.66 18.13 -1.50
C ILE A 338 -1.93 19.18 -2.35
N ASP A 339 -1.12 20.00 -1.70
CA ASP A 339 -0.36 21.07 -2.35
C ASP A 339 0.87 20.58 -3.10
N SER A 340 1.35 19.36 -2.81
CA SER A 340 2.56 18.82 -3.40
C SER A 340 2.45 18.64 -4.92
N ASP A 341 3.47 19.09 -5.63
CA ASP A 341 3.61 18.87 -7.06
C ASP A 341 4.26 17.54 -7.43
N ARG A 342 4.53 16.65 -6.44
CA ARG A 342 5.24 15.38 -6.64
C ARG A 342 4.39 14.29 -7.27
N TYR A 343 3.09 14.45 -7.38
CA TYR A 343 2.18 13.50 -8.02
C TYR A 343 1.07 14.23 -8.80
N TYR A 344 0.50 13.52 -9.79
CA TYR A 344 -0.54 14.07 -10.65
C TYR A 344 -1.93 13.86 -10.04
N ALA A 345 -2.30 12.62 -9.70
CA ALA A 345 -3.61 12.29 -9.16
C ALA A 345 -3.53 11.51 -7.86
N GLY A 346 -4.41 11.83 -6.91
CA GLY A 346 -4.64 11.02 -5.71
C GLY A 346 -5.67 9.94 -5.96
N PHE A 347 -5.60 8.84 -5.19
CA PHE A 347 -6.67 7.85 -5.12
C PHE A 347 -6.87 7.37 -3.69
N THR A 348 -8.06 6.91 -3.37
CA THR A 348 -8.35 6.29 -2.08
C THR A 348 -9.57 5.38 -2.14
N ASN A 349 -9.54 4.33 -1.34
CA ASN A 349 -10.69 3.47 -1.10
C ASN A 349 -11.41 3.97 0.16
N TYR A 350 -12.74 4.08 0.13
CA TYR A 350 -13.51 4.43 1.31
C TYR A 350 -14.94 3.89 1.23
N ASP A 351 -15.59 3.76 2.38
CA ASP A 351 -17.01 3.40 2.45
C ASP A 351 -17.83 4.57 3.02
N PRO A 352 -18.70 5.21 2.23
CA PRO A 352 -19.53 6.31 2.72
C PRO A 352 -20.52 5.88 3.82
N TYR A 353 -20.74 4.57 3.98
CA TYR A 353 -21.64 4.00 4.98
C TYR A 353 -20.90 3.42 6.19
N TYR A 354 -19.57 3.52 6.23
CA TYR A 354 -18.78 3.05 7.35
C TYR A 354 -19.11 3.87 8.62
N ARG A 355 -19.44 3.19 9.71
CA ARG A 355 -19.94 3.84 10.94
C ARG A 355 -18.96 4.82 11.57
N GLN A 356 -17.68 4.53 11.48
CA GLN A 356 -16.61 5.40 11.97
C GLN A 356 -16.13 6.30 10.83
N ARG A 357 -16.95 7.25 10.40
CA ARG A 357 -16.58 8.18 9.32
C ARG A 357 -15.25 8.85 9.58
N ILE A 358 -14.19 8.24 9.07
CA ILE A 358 -12.83 8.79 9.13
C ILE A 358 -12.51 9.66 7.92
N PHE A 359 -13.21 9.42 6.81
CA PHE A 359 -13.02 10.14 5.56
C PHE A 359 -13.31 11.64 5.73
N GLU A 360 -12.47 12.47 5.15
CA GLU A 360 -12.66 13.92 5.11
C GLU A 360 -13.63 14.29 4.01
N ASP A 361 -14.87 14.64 4.36
CA ASP A 361 -15.95 14.95 3.40
C ASP A 361 -15.57 16.06 2.41
N ASN A 362 -14.70 16.99 2.80
CA ASN A 362 -14.21 18.07 1.94
C ASN A 362 -12.98 17.70 1.11
N LEU A 363 -12.45 16.48 1.21
CA LEU A 363 -11.24 16.07 0.51
C LEU A 363 -11.37 16.23 -1.01
N PRO A 364 -12.48 15.81 -1.67
CA PRO A 364 -12.65 16.01 -3.10
C PRO A 364 -12.61 17.50 -3.51
N MET A 365 -13.23 18.37 -2.72
CA MET A 365 -13.23 19.80 -2.95
C MET A 365 -11.82 20.40 -2.79
N LYS A 366 -11.07 19.98 -1.77
CA LYS A 366 -9.68 20.43 -1.57
C LYS A 366 -8.79 20.06 -2.75
N PHE A 367 -8.91 18.84 -3.29
CA PHE A 367 -8.21 18.41 -4.48
C PHE A 367 -8.63 19.22 -5.71
N ALA A 368 -9.94 19.46 -5.90
CA ALA A 368 -10.47 20.25 -7.02
C ALA A 368 -9.98 21.70 -7.00
N MET A 369 -9.92 22.35 -5.84
CA MET A 369 -9.38 23.70 -5.67
C MET A 369 -7.91 23.81 -6.12
N LYS A 370 -7.14 22.74 -5.97
CA LYS A 370 -5.75 22.64 -6.45
C LYS A 370 -5.64 22.12 -7.87
N LYS A 371 -6.75 21.96 -8.58
CA LYS A 371 -6.84 21.39 -9.95
C LYS A 371 -6.19 20.01 -10.05
N LYS A 372 -6.20 19.26 -8.95
CA LYS A 372 -5.61 17.93 -8.83
C LYS A 372 -6.71 16.89 -8.84
N PRO A 373 -6.63 15.85 -9.69
CA PRO A 373 -7.61 14.78 -9.71
C PRO A 373 -7.58 13.94 -8.41
N LEU A 374 -8.75 13.47 -7.99
CA LEU A 374 -8.90 12.49 -6.92
C LEU A 374 -9.83 11.36 -7.38
N ILE A 375 -9.33 10.13 -7.34
CA ILE A 375 -10.08 8.93 -7.67
C ILE A 375 -10.63 8.35 -6.37
N LEU A 376 -11.95 8.28 -6.27
CA LEU A 376 -12.63 7.68 -5.13
C LEU A 376 -13.19 6.32 -5.50
N VAL A 377 -12.70 5.29 -4.83
CA VAL A 377 -13.17 3.91 -5.00
C VAL A 377 -13.97 3.53 -3.75
N THR A 378 -15.23 3.18 -3.95
CA THR A 378 -16.16 2.85 -2.86
C THR A 378 -16.49 1.35 -2.89
N ARG A 379 -17.51 0.94 -2.16
CA ARG A 379 -18.06 -0.42 -2.28
C ARG A 379 -19.01 -0.59 -3.48
N ASP A 380 -19.33 0.47 -4.20
CA ASP A 380 -20.12 0.38 -5.43
C ASP A 380 -19.26 -0.20 -6.54
N CYS A 381 -19.74 -1.27 -7.16
CA CYS A 381 -19.03 -1.93 -8.27
C CYS A 381 -18.76 -0.97 -9.44
N GLY A 382 -19.60 0.05 -9.61
CA GLY A 382 -19.40 1.11 -10.59
C GLY A 382 -18.24 2.06 -10.27
N SER A 383 -17.65 2.01 -9.07
CA SER A 383 -16.51 2.85 -8.70
C SER A 383 -15.14 2.21 -8.98
N GLN A 384 -15.10 1.00 -9.50
CA GLN A 384 -13.84 0.36 -9.88
C GLN A 384 -13.07 1.23 -10.87
N PHE A 385 -11.79 1.45 -10.59
CA PHE A 385 -10.90 2.17 -11.48
C PHE A 385 -9.85 1.22 -12.04
N GLU A 386 -9.61 1.29 -13.35
CA GLU A 386 -8.59 0.53 -14.06
C GLU A 386 -7.79 1.46 -14.96
N GLU A 387 -6.48 1.32 -14.94
CA GLU A 387 -5.59 1.96 -15.91
C GLU A 387 -4.81 0.90 -16.70
N TYR A 388 -4.56 1.21 -17.97
CA TYR A 388 -3.86 0.33 -18.89
C TYR A 388 -2.71 1.08 -19.55
N TRP A 389 -1.54 0.48 -19.53
CA TRP A 389 -0.34 1.00 -20.16
C TRP A 389 0.22 -0.02 -21.15
N LYS A 390 0.55 0.42 -22.34
CA LYS A 390 1.33 -0.38 -23.28
C LYS A 390 2.80 -0.14 -22.98
N LEU A 391 3.51 -1.21 -22.67
CA LEU A 391 4.94 -1.23 -22.47
C LEU A 391 5.60 -1.63 -23.78
N ALA A 392 6.55 -0.82 -24.26
CA ALA A 392 7.21 -1.05 -25.53
C ALA A 392 8.28 -2.15 -25.44
#